data_2401dd0d309b5d668f60e4459c0b1cf5
#
_entry.id   2401dd0d309b5d668f60e4459c0b1cf5
#
_cell.length_a   1.000
_cell.length_b   1.000
_cell.length_c   1.000
_cell.angle_alpha   90.00
_cell.angle_beta   90.00
_cell.angle_gamma   90.00
#
_symmetry.space_group_name_H-M   'P 1'
#
loop_
_entity.id
_entity.type
_entity.pdbx_description
1 polymer ?
#
loop_
_entity_poly.entity_id
_entity_poly.type
_entity_poly.pdbx_seq_one_letter_code
_entity_poly.pdbx_strand_id
1 'polypeptide(L)'
;MSVLKALMVAVSVAERKCDEARQVLQNAQAACQAAQGQLSQLEGYAEEIQERWGAKEGASLKPEVMYHHHQFMGRLGHAAGLQSGVVADHMQRIEAASRQVLAAELRLASLRKVLAARRKEIELQQARRDQKQTDERAAIKYHSNAIGPLGQEG
;
A
#
# COMPACT_ATOMS: atom_id res chain seq x y z
N MET A 1 2.30 29.74 -9.69
CA MET A 1 2.88 28.59 -8.98
C MET A 1 3.93 27.91 -9.86
N SER A 2 5.11 27.63 -9.34
CA SER A 2 6.13 26.93 -10.12
C SER A 2 5.73 25.48 -10.36
N VAL A 3 6.22 24.89 -11.46
CA VAL A 3 6.03 23.47 -11.77
C VAL A 3 6.60 22.59 -10.64
N LEU A 4 7.71 23.04 -10.03
CA LEU A 4 8.34 22.33 -8.92
C LEU A 4 7.38 22.22 -7.71
N LYS A 5 6.74 23.30 -7.32
CA LYS A 5 5.76 23.32 -6.22
C LYS A 5 4.55 22.44 -6.53
N ALA A 6 4.05 22.46 -7.76
CA ALA A 6 2.96 21.60 -8.19
C ALA A 6 3.33 20.12 -8.10
N LEU A 7 4.57 19.75 -8.50
CA LEU A 7 5.08 18.39 -8.38
C LEU A 7 5.24 17.96 -6.91
N MET A 8 5.70 18.87 -6.05
CA MET A 8 5.81 18.59 -4.61
C MET A 8 4.45 18.33 -3.98
N VAL A 9 3.44 19.11 -4.35
CA VAL A 9 2.05 18.89 -3.92
C VAL A 9 1.52 17.54 -4.43
N ALA A 10 1.78 17.23 -5.70
CA ALA A 10 1.37 15.96 -6.30
C ALA A 10 2.00 14.76 -5.58
N VAL A 11 3.28 14.83 -5.23
CA VAL A 11 3.97 13.80 -4.44
C VAL A 11 3.33 13.66 -3.06
N SER A 12 3.06 14.77 -2.40
CA SER A 12 2.43 14.78 -1.07
C SER A 12 1.03 14.13 -1.10
N VAL A 13 0.23 14.44 -2.11
CA VAL A 13 -1.08 13.81 -2.32
C VAL A 13 -0.94 12.32 -2.59
N ALA A 14 0.05 11.93 -3.42
CA ALA A 14 0.30 10.52 -3.74
C ALA A 14 0.78 9.73 -2.51
N GLU A 15 1.59 10.32 -1.65
CA GLU A 15 2.00 9.72 -0.38
C GLU A 15 0.79 9.44 0.52
N ARG A 16 -0.11 10.40 0.63
CA ARG A 16 -1.35 10.25 1.41
C ARG A 16 -2.23 9.15 0.85
N LYS A 17 -2.42 9.11 -0.47
CA LYS A 17 -3.20 8.05 -1.13
C LYS A 17 -2.57 6.68 -0.93
N CYS A 18 -1.25 6.60 -0.92
CA CYS A 18 -0.52 5.37 -0.64
C CYS A 18 -0.79 4.88 0.79
N ASP A 19 -0.72 5.79 1.76
CA ASP A 19 -1.00 5.48 3.18
C ASP A 19 -2.46 5.04 3.37
N GLU A 20 -3.40 5.72 2.71
CA GLU A 20 -4.82 5.35 2.74
C GLU A 20 -5.04 3.96 2.14
N ALA A 21 -4.42 3.65 1.02
CA ALA A 21 -4.52 2.33 0.37
C ALA A 21 -3.95 1.22 1.27
N ARG A 22 -2.83 1.48 1.92
CA ARG A 22 -2.23 0.54 2.89
C ARG A 22 -3.14 0.31 4.08
N GLN A 23 -3.80 1.35 4.57
CA GLN A 23 -4.76 1.23 5.69
C GLN A 23 -5.96 0.38 5.28
N VAL A 24 -6.50 0.57 4.08
CA VAL A 24 -7.59 -0.25 3.54
C VAL A 24 -7.18 -1.72 3.47
N LEU A 25 -5.96 -2.00 3.00
CA LEU A 25 -5.41 -3.37 2.95
C LEU A 25 -5.31 -3.99 4.34
N GLN A 26 -4.77 -3.25 5.31
CA GLN A 26 -4.66 -3.72 6.70
C GLN A 26 -6.04 -4.04 7.28
N ASN A 27 -7.02 -3.18 7.06
CA ASN A 27 -8.40 -3.40 7.51
C ASN A 27 -9.02 -4.63 6.87
N ALA A 28 -8.78 -4.85 5.57
CA ALA A 28 -9.26 -6.02 4.86
C ALA A 28 -8.62 -7.31 5.39
N GLN A 29 -7.32 -7.29 5.66
CA GLN A 29 -6.59 -8.41 6.25
C GLN A 29 -7.10 -8.74 7.66
N ALA A 30 -7.34 -7.74 8.48
CA ALA A 30 -7.88 -7.91 9.84
C ALA A 30 -9.28 -8.50 9.79
N ALA A 31 -10.15 -8.03 8.90
CA ALA A 31 -11.50 -8.54 8.73
C ALA A 31 -11.49 -10.00 8.26
N CYS A 32 -10.60 -10.34 7.33
CA CYS A 32 -10.43 -11.72 6.85
C CYS A 32 -9.97 -12.64 7.98
N GLN A 33 -9.01 -12.21 8.76
CA GLN A 33 -8.48 -12.97 9.89
C GLN A 33 -9.56 -13.24 10.94
N ALA A 34 -10.41 -12.24 11.24
CA ALA A 34 -11.55 -12.41 12.14
C ALA A 34 -12.56 -13.42 11.58
N ALA A 35 -12.85 -13.35 10.28
CA ALA A 35 -13.77 -14.28 9.61
C ALA A 35 -13.22 -15.71 9.61
N GLN A 36 -11.92 -15.88 9.37
CA GLN A 36 -11.24 -17.19 9.46
C GLN A 36 -11.28 -17.75 10.88
N GLY A 37 -11.10 -16.89 11.88
CA GLY A 37 -11.22 -17.27 13.29
C GLY A 37 -12.61 -17.81 13.64
N GLN A 38 -13.65 -17.14 13.14
CA GLN A 38 -15.03 -17.59 13.31
C GLN A 38 -15.29 -18.94 12.61
N LEU A 39 -14.76 -19.10 11.39
CA LEU A 39 -14.86 -20.37 10.68
C LEU A 39 -14.18 -21.51 11.45
N SER A 40 -12.97 -21.26 11.94
CA SER A 40 -12.22 -22.24 12.74
C SER A 40 -12.96 -22.63 14.01
N GLN A 41 -13.65 -21.69 14.67
CA GLN A 41 -14.48 -21.97 15.82
C GLN A 41 -15.67 -22.87 15.47
N LEU A 42 -16.36 -22.62 14.35
CA LEU A 42 -17.47 -23.43 13.89
C LEU A 42 -17.01 -24.85 13.56
N GLU A 43 -15.92 -24.98 12.82
CA GLU A 43 -15.33 -26.27 12.45
C GLU A 43 -14.84 -27.05 13.66
N GLY A 44 -14.15 -26.36 14.58
CA GLY A 44 -13.66 -26.96 15.83
C GLY A 44 -14.79 -27.43 16.73
N TYR A 45 -15.87 -26.67 16.81
CA TYR A 45 -17.06 -27.04 17.57
C TYR A 45 -17.75 -28.27 16.96
N ALA A 46 -17.87 -28.30 15.64
CA ALA A 46 -18.43 -29.44 14.91
C ALA A 46 -17.61 -30.72 15.17
N GLU A 47 -16.29 -30.60 15.08
CA GLU A 47 -15.35 -31.69 15.32
C GLU A 47 -15.43 -32.22 16.78
N GLU A 48 -15.47 -31.31 17.74
CA GLU A 48 -15.62 -31.62 19.15
C GLU A 48 -16.93 -32.37 19.44
N ILE A 49 -18.03 -31.92 18.89
CA ILE A 49 -19.34 -32.60 19.04
C ILE A 49 -19.29 -33.98 18.40
N GLN A 50 -18.72 -34.10 17.19
CA GLN A 50 -18.61 -35.38 16.49
C GLN A 50 -17.78 -36.40 17.29
N GLU A 51 -16.69 -35.97 17.89
CA GLU A 51 -15.85 -36.82 18.77
C GLU A 51 -16.63 -37.31 20.00
N ARG A 52 -17.39 -36.44 20.66
CA ARG A 52 -18.22 -36.80 21.81
C ARG A 52 -19.29 -37.81 21.44
N TRP A 53 -19.90 -37.67 20.26
CA TRP A 53 -20.90 -38.63 19.76
C TRP A 53 -20.25 -39.95 19.37
N GLY A 54 -19.08 -39.93 18.74
CA GLY A 54 -18.33 -41.15 18.42
C GLY A 54 -18.00 -41.97 19.68
N ALA A 55 -17.65 -41.29 20.76
CA ALA A 55 -17.40 -41.94 22.04
C ALA A 55 -18.65 -42.57 22.65
N LYS A 56 -19.84 -42.15 22.26
CA LYS A 56 -21.14 -42.64 22.75
C LYS A 56 -21.83 -43.64 21.82
N GLU A 57 -21.21 -44.01 20.70
CA GLU A 57 -21.78 -44.94 19.72
C GLU A 57 -22.08 -46.33 20.31
N GLY A 58 -21.43 -46.72 21.41
CA GLY A 58 -21.72 -47.97 22.12
C GLY A 58 -22.90 -47.89 23.11
N ALA A 59 -23.47 -46.73 23.35
CA ALA A 59 -24.62 -46.52 24.22
C ALA A 59 -25.91 -46.52 23.41
N SER A 60 -26.98 -47.14 23.89
CA SER A 60 -28.27 -47.12 23.23
C SER A 60 -28.87 -45.73 23.29
N LEU A 61 -28.72 -44.98 22.21
CA LEU A 61 -29.29 -43.63 22.05
C LEU A 61 -30.73 -43.72 21.56
N LYS A 62 -31.60 -42.87 22.09
CA LYS A 62 -32.96 -42.75 21.63
C LYS A 62 -32.96 -42.19 20.19
N PRO A 63 -33.83 -42.73 19.30
CA PRO A 63 -33.90 -42.18 17.91
C PRO A 63 -34.15 -40.71 17.84
N GLU A 64 -34.93 -40.13 18.75
CA GLU A 64 -35.21 -38.69 18.83
C GLU A 64 -33.93 -37.86 19.07
N VAL A 65 -33.06 -38.35 19.94
CA VAL A 65 -31.78 -37.69 20.26
C VAL A 65 -30.84 -37.72 19.05
N MET A 66 -30.80 -38.88 18.35
CA MET A 66 -30.02 -39.01 17.11
C MET A 66 -30.51 -38.05 16.01
N TYR A 67 -31.86 -37.92 15.88
CA TYR A 67 -32.46 -37.01 14.91
C TYR A 67 -32.09 -35.55 15.18
N HIS A 68 -32.19 -35.11 16.43
CA HIS A 68 -31.80 -33.75 16.86
C HIS A 68 -30.30 -33.47 16.65
N HIS A 69 -29.46 -34.45 16.98
CA HIS A 69 -28.02 -34.36 16.73
C HIS A 69 -27.73 -34.17 15.23
N HIS A 70 -28.36 -35.01 14.40
CA HIS A 70 -28.17 -34.96 12.96
C HIS A 70 -28.61 -33.62 12.38
N GLN A 71 -29.77 -33.10 12.82
CA GLN A 71 -30.24 -31.79 12.41
C GLN A 71 -29.29 -30.67 12.86
N PHE A 72 -28.81 -30.74 14.09
CA PHE A 72 -27.86 -29.76 14.62
C PHE A 72 -26.56 -29.74 13.83
N MET A 73 -26.01 -30.93 13.54
CA MET A 73 -24.80 -31.04 12.72
C MET A 73 -25.01 -30.51 11.30
N GLY A 74 -26.19 -30.73 10.72
CA GLY A 74 -26.55 -30.16 9.45
C GLY A 74 -26.58 -28.63 9.46
N ARG A 75 -27.17 -28.02 10.49
CA ARG A 75 -27.19 -26.56 10.67
C ARG A 75 -25.78 -26.01 10.89
N LEU A 76 -24.97 -26.68 11.67
CA LEU A 76 -23.61 -26.28 11.94
C LEU A 76 -22.74 -26.33 10.67
N GLY A 77 -22.91 -27.40 9.87
CA GLY A 77 -22.25 -27.50 8.56
C GLY A 77 -22.71 -26.43 7.58
N HIS A 78 -24.00 -26.08 7.59
CA HIS A 78 -24.53 -24.99 6.78
C HIS A 78 -23.92 -23.63 7.21
N ALA A 79 -23.87 -23.37 8.50
CA ALA A 79 -23.25 -22.15 9.05
C ALA A 79 -21.77 -22.07 8.69
N ALA A 80 -21.04 -23.17 8.77
CA ALA A 80 -19.63 -23.22 8.36
C ALA A 80 -19.47 -22.96 6.86
N GLY A 81 -20.37 -23.49 6.03
CA GLY A 81 -20.39 -23.22 4.60
C GLY A 81 -20.64 -21.76 4.27
N LEU A 82 -21.59 -21.12 4.94
CA LEU A 82 -21.86 -19.68 4.80
C LEU A 82 -20.63 -18.87 5.23
N GLN A 83 -20.02 -19.21 6.34
CA GLN A 83 -18.82 -18.52 6.85
C GLN A 83 -17.64 -18.70 5.91
N SER A 84 -17.47 -19.89 5.31
CA SER A 84 -16.43 -20.11 4.29
C SER A 84 -16.61 -19.18 3.09
N GLY A 85 -17.85 -18.92 2.67
CA GLY A 85 -18.17 -17.93 1.64
C GLY A 85 -17.79 -16.51 2.04
N VAL A 86 -18.03 -16.16 3.31
CA VAL A 86 -17.61 -14.84 3.87
C VAL A 86 -16.09 -14.69 3.83
N VAL A 87 -15.35 -15.73 4.20
CA VAL A 87 -13.88 -15.75 4.13
C VAL A 87 -13.41 -15.55 2.68
N ALA A 88 -14.03 -16.26 1.74
CA ALA A 88 -13.69 -16.12 0.32
C ALA A 88 -13.92 -14.69 -0.18
N ASP A 89 -15.00 -14.05 0.22
CA ASP A 89 -15.29 -12.65 -0.13
C ASP A 89 -14.23 -11.71 0.45
N HIS A 90 -13.82 -11.93 1.69
CA HIS A 90 -12.73 -11.15 2.31
C HIS A 90 -11.40 -11.34 1.59
N MET A 91 -11.09 -12.55 1.13
CA MET A 91 -9.88 -12.82 0.34
C MET A 91 -9.87 -12.04 -0.97
N GLN A 92 -11.02 -11.94 -1.64
CA GLN A 92 -11.16 -11.12 -2.85
C GLN A 92 -10.94 -9.63 -2.55
N ARG A 93 -11.43 -9.14 -1.43
CA ARG A 93 -11.22 -7.75 -1.00
C ARG A 93 -9.76 -7.45 -0.71
N ILE A 94 -9.06 -8.40 -0.10
CA ILE A 94 -7.60 -8.29 0.13
C ILE A 94 -6.87 -8.18 -1.20
N GLU A 95 -7.20 -9.02 -2.17
CA GLU A 95 -6.59 -9.01 -3.48
C GLU A 95 -6.81 -7.66 -4.19
N ALA A 96 -8.05 -7.15 -4.17
CA ALA A 96 -8.38 -5.85 -4.73
C ALA A 96 -7.63 -4.72 -4.02
N ALA A 97 -7.58 -4.75 -2.68
CA ALA A 97 -6.85 -3.75 -1.89
C ALA A 97 -5.34 -3.80 -2.15
N SER A 98 -4.76 -4.99 -2.32
CA SER A 98 -3.35 -5.17 -2.67
C SER A 98 -3.02 -4.55 -4.03
N ARG A 99 -3.91 -4.72 -5.01
CA ARG A 99 -3.75 -4.07 -6.33
C ARG A 99 -3.80 -2.55 -6.23
N GLN A 100 -4.66 -2.01 -5.37
CA GLN A 100 -4.74 -0.57 -5.15
C GLN A 100 -3.47 -0.01 -4.48
N VAL A 101 -2.91 -0.75 -3.52
CA VAL A 101 -1.63 -0.38 -2.89
C VAL A 101 -0.52 -0.34 -3.96
N LEU A 102 -0.43 -1.38 -4.78
CA LEU A 102 0.57 -1.44 -5.85
C LEU A 102 0.43 -0.27 -6.83
N ALA A 103 -0.79 0.04 -7.26
CA ALA A 103 -1.05 1.17 -8.15
C ALA A 103 -0.65 2.50 -7.50
N ALA A 104 -0.96 2.69 -6.22
CA ALA A 104 -0.61 3.90 -5.47
C ALA A 104 0.92 4.03 -5.32
N GLU A 105 1.62 2.94 -5.03
CA GLU A 105 3.08 2.92 -4.91
C GLU A 105 3.76 3.23 -6.24
N LEU A 106 3.27 2.68 -7.35
CA LEU A 106 3.80 2.96 -8.68
C LEU A 106 3.61 4.42 -9.06
N ARG A 107 2.45 4.99 -8.78
CA ARG A 107 2.19 6.40 -9.02
C ARG A 107 3.11 7.30 -8.21
N LEU A 108 3.27 6.99 -6.93
CA LEU A 108 4.16 7.73 -6.04
C LEU A 108 5.61 7.66 -6.54
N ALA A 109 6.09 6.48 -6.89
CA ALA A 109 7.44 6.29 -7.42
C ALA A 109 7.66 7.08 -8.71
N SER A 110 6.67 7.07 -9.61
CA SER A 110 6.72 7.84 -10.87
C SER A 110 6.79 9.34 -10.61
N LEU A 111 5.97 9.85 -9.71
CA LEU A 111 5.96 11.29 -9.36
C LEU A 111 7.27 11.71 -8.68
N ARG A 112 7.83 10.86 -7.82
CA ARG A 112 9.14 11.12 -7.18
C ARG A 112 10.26 11.17 -8.21
N LYS A 113 10.22 10.30 -9.23
CA LYS A 113 11.20 10.36 -10.34
C LYS A 113 11.10 11.65 -11.13
N VAL A 114 9.87 12.06 -11.47
CA VAL A 114 9.65 13.32 -12.20
C VAL A 114 10.12 14.51 -11.37
N LEU A 115 9.83 14.53 -10.07
CA LEU A 115 10.28 15.58 -9.16
C LEU A 115 11.81 15.62 -9.08
N ALA A 116 12.46 14.48 -8.92
CA ALA A 116 13.92 14.39 -8.86
C ALA A 116 14.57 14.87 -10.17
N ALA A 117 14.02 14.48 -11.31
CA ALA A 117 14.50 14.91 -12.63
C ALA A 117 14.37 16.43 -12.80
N ARG A 118 13.25 16.99 -12.35
CA ARG A 118 13.01 18.43 -12.44
C ARG A 118 13.97 19.22 -11.55
N ARG A 119 14.21 18.75 -10.34
CA ARG A 119 15.19 19.36 -9.43
C ARG A 119 16.60 19.34 -10.01
N LYS A 120 16.99 18.21 -10.58
CA LYS A 120 18.29 18.05 -11.23
C LYS A 120 18.45 18.99 -12.42
N GLU A 121 17.42 19.13 -13.23
CA GLU A 121 17.38 20.06 -14.36
C GLU A 121 17.57 21.51 -13.90
N ILE A 122 16.87 21.91 -12.84
CA ILE A 122 16.96 23.26 -12.26
C ILE A 122 18.38 23.51 -11.73
N GLU A 123 18.97 22.53 -11.02
CA GLU A 123 20.32 22.62 -10.51
C GLU A 123 21.34 22.78 -11.64
N LEU A 124 21.19 22.02 -12.73
CA LEU A 124 22.07 22.14 -13.90
C LEU A 124 21.94 23.50 -14.57
N GLN A 125 20.73 24.01 -14.72
CA GLN A 125 20.50 25.35 -15.28
C GLN A 125 21.14 26.42 -14.41
N GLN A 126 21.01 26.31 -13.10
CA GLN A 126 21.61 27.24 -12.15
C GLN A 126 23.15 27.19 -12.22
N ALA A 127 23.71 25.98 -12.26
CA ALA A 127 25.15 25.81 -12.41
C ALA A 127 25.69 26.42 -13.70
N ARG A 128 24.96 26.27 -14.81
CA ARG A 128 25.31 26.89 -16.09
C ARG A 128 25.26 28.41 -16.03
N ARG A 129 24.25 28.99 -15.39
CA ARG A 129 24.13 30.42 -15.19
C ARG A 129 25.28 30.96 -14.35
N ASP A 130 25.61 30.28 -13.25
CA ASP A 130 26.72 30.65 -12.38
C ASP A 130 28.04 30.58 -13.11
N GLN A 131 28.27 29.54 -13.91
CA GLN A 131 29.46 29.40 -14.73
C GLN A 131 29.57 30.51 -15.76
N LYS A 132 28.47 30.81 -16.44
CA LYS A 132 28.42 31.92 -17.42
C LYS A 132 28.73 33.25 -16.77
N GLN A 133 28.16 33.57 -15.61
CA GLN A 133 28.46 34.77 -14.85
C GLN A 133 29.92 34.85 -14.44
N THR A 134 30.46 33.74 -13.99
CA THR A 134 31.89 33.66 -13.61
C THR A 134 32.78 33.92 -14.81
N ASP A 135 32.48 33.29 -15.95
CA ASP A 135 33.20 33.49 -17.21
C ASP A 135 33.13 34.95 -17.70
N GLU A 136 31.96 35.56 -17.63
CA GLU A 136 31.74 36.95 -17.99
C GLU A 136 32.55 37.92 -17.10
N ARG A 137 32.55 37.65 -15.78
CA ARG A 137 33.35 38.44 -14.82
C ARG A 137 34.85 38.29 -15.07
N ALA A 138 35.27 37.05 -15.34
CA ALA A 138 36.68 36.79 -15.69
C ALA A 138 37.10 37.51 -16.98
N ALA A 139 36.23 37.48 -18.01
CA ALA A 139 36.46 38.17 -19.27
C ALA A 139 36.52 39.70 -19.09
N ILE A 140 35.61 40.29 -18.31
CA ILE A 140 35.61 41.71 -17.98
C ILE A 140 36.86 42.11 -17.22
N LYS A 141 37.23 41.32 -16.21
CA LYS A 141 38.42 41.54 -15.40
C LYS A 141 39.71 41.46 -16.25
N TYR A 142 39.78 40.46 -17.12
CA TYR A 142 40.90 40.31 -18.04
C TYR A 142 41.00 41.48 -19.00
N HIS A 143 39.89 41.92 -19.58
CA HIS A 143 39.83 43.06 -20.49
C HIS A 143 40.20 44.37 -19.76
N SER A 144 39.71 44.57 -18.56
CA SER A 144 40.05 45.75 -17.74
C SER A 144 41.53 45.77 -17.39
N ASN A 145 42.11 44.64 -17.04
CA ASN A 145 43.55 44.55 -16.73
C ASN A 145 44.44 44.76 -17.98
N ALA A 146 43.97 44.33 -19.15
CA ALA A 146 44.67 44.56 -20.43
C ALA A 146 44.66 46.04 -20.89
N ILE A 147 43.59 46.73 -20.57
CA ILE A 147 43.43 48.17 -20.93
C ILE A 147 44.05 49.11 -19.86
N GLY A 148 43.97 48.73 -18.58
CA GLY A 148 44.45 49.55 -17.46
C GLY A 148 45.91 49.97 -17.55
N PRO A 149 46.90 49.10 -17.84
CA PRO A 149 48.30 49.47 -17.98
C PRO A 149 48.59 50.42 -19.14
N LEU A 150 47.86 50.30 -20.21
CA LEU A 150 47.97 51.16 -21.40
C LEU A 150 47.40 52.57 -21.20
N GLY A 151 46.42 52.69 -20.31
CA GLY A 151 45.85 54.01 -19.96
C GLY A 151 46.66 54.86 -19.01
N GLN A 152 47.68 54.28 -18.35
CA GLN A 152 48.56 54.97 -17.40
C GLN A 152 49.82 55.52 -18.03
N GLU A 153 50.13 55.13 -19.24
CA GLU A 153 51.33 55.61 -19.97
C GLU A 153 51.02 56.80 -20.89
N GLY A 154 49.83 57.36 -20.80
CA GLY A 154 49.44 58.51 -21.59
C GLY A 154 49.51 59.84 -20.80
#